data_4ae34f8e93a13212a4bd7347491a6ed0
#
_entry.id   4ae34f8e93a13212a4bd7347491a6ed0
#
_cell.length_a   1.000
_cell.length_b   1.000
_cell.length_c   1.000
_cell.angle_alpha   90.00
_cell.angle_beta   90.00
_cell.angle_gamma   90.00
#
_symmetry.space_group_name_H-M   'P 1'
#
loop_
_entity.id
_entity.type
_entity.pdbx_description
1 polymer ?
#
loop_
_entity_poly.entity_id
_entity_poly.type
_entity_poly.pdbx_seq_one_letter_code
_entity_poly.pdbx_strand_id
1 'polypeptide(L)'
;GCGFYAGLRMTAPDMKLAADAYYDGTDLMDIRVVSTLGLTDEDIEALRDVPGVSGVEAAYSADVLATLNDEQYVMRVHSLSPSAATAVKTDAGAISSDDANYLNRLDLVEGRWPTSANECVIFNDRVMSGPSSLGDTVTVDPSVGNVRDTLAETEFTVVGRVHSPLYVSSTSMGTS
;
A
#
# COMPACT_ATOMS: atom_id res chain seq x y z
N GLY A 1 -23.27 35.67 1.70
CA GLY A 1 -22.59 35.14 0.52
C GLY A 1 -21.06 35.11 0.59
N CYS A 2 -20.41 36.13 1.16
CA CYS A 2 -18.95 36.27 1.14
C CYS A 2 -18.21 35.19 1.99
N GLY A 3 -18.77 34.79 3.12
CA GLY A 3 -18.15 33.75 3.99
C GLY A 3 -18.10 32.37 3.35
N PHE A 4 -19.14 31.95 2.63
CA PHE A 4 -19.17 30.69 1.92
C PHE A 4 -18.15 30.61 0.78
N TYR A 5 -18.00 31.71 0.03
CA TYR A 5 -17.04 31.78 -1.08
C TYR A 5 -15.59 31.80 -0.57
N ALA A 6 -15.32 32.53 0.53
CA ALA A 6 -14.00 32.53 1.16
C ALA A 6 -13.65 31.14 1.71
N GLY A 7 -14.59 30.45 2.35
CA GLY A 7 -14.40 29.08 2.84
C GLY A 7 -14.05 28.10 1.72
N LEU A 8 -14.78 28.13 0.59
CA LEU A 8 -14.49 27.27 -0.57
C LEU A 8 -13.11 27.56 -1.19
N ARG A 9 -12.65 28.81 -1.20
CA ARG A 9 -11.32 29.14 -1.72
C ARG A 9 -10.17 28.75 -0.80
N MET A 10 -10.40 28.71 0.50
CA MET A 10 -9.39 28.27 1.48
C MET A 10 -9.28 26.75 1.57
N THR A 11 -10.30 25.99 1.21
CA THR A 11 -10.31 24.53 1.29
C THR A 11 -9.28 23.89 0.36
N ALA A 12 -9.11 24.42 -0.85
CA ALA A 12 -8.18 23.82 -1.82
C ALA A 12 -6.69 23.90 -1.43
N PRO A 13 -6.16 25.04 -0.92
CA PRO A 13 -4.79 25.09 -0.43
C PRO A 13 -4.58 24.21 0.81
N ASP A 14 -5.53 24.14 1.74
CA ASP A 14 -5.43 23.31 2.94
C ASP A 14 -5.44 21.81 2.60
N MET A 15 -6.30 21.39 1.66
CA MET A 15 -6.30 20.02 1.15
C MET A 15 -4.98 19.65 0.46
N LYS A 16 -4.40 20.58 -0.30
CA LYS A 16 -3.11 20.36 -0.94
C LYS A 16 -1.98 20.17 0.09
N LEU A 17 -1.91 21.05 1.09
CA LEU A 17 -0.92 20.96 2.15
C LEU A 17 -1.05 19.65 2.95
N ALA A 18 -2.28 19.23 3.24
CA ALA A 18 -2.54 17.97 3.94
C ALA A 18 -2.15 16.75 3.08
N ALA A 19 -2.41 16.80 1.77
CA ALA A 19 -2.01 15.75 0.84
C ALA A 19 -0.48 15.68 0.69
N ASP A 20 0.19 16.82 0.51
CA ASP A 20 1.65 16.90 0.41
C ASP A 20 2.28 16.33 1.70
N ALA A 21 1.81 16.74 2.88
CA ALA A 21 2.31 16.24 4.16
C ALA A 21 2.08 14.72 4.33
N TYR A 22 0.97 14.20 3.84
CA TYR A 22 0.67 12.76 3.88
C TYR A 22 1.61 11.98 2.95
N TYR A 23 1.77 12.43 1.71
CA TYR A 23 2.63 11.76 0.73
C TYR A 23 4.11 11.84 1.10
N ASP A 24 4.59 12.99 1.58
CA ASP A 24 5.94 13.14 2.10
C ASP A 24 6.15 12.26 3.35
N GLY A 25 5.16 12.21 4.24
CA GLY A 25 5.20 11.41 5.46
C GLY A 25 5.17 9.90 5.24
N THR A 26 4.70 9.44 4.07
CA THR A 26 4.65 8.03 3.67
C THR A 26 5.67 7.66 2.60
N ASP A 27 6.54 8.60 2.23
CA ASP A 27 7.60 8.41 1.23
C ASP A 27 7.06 7.84 -0.09
N LEU A 28 6.02 8.52 -0.63
CA LEU A 28 5.39 8.10 -1.88
C LEU A 28 6.42 8.18 -3.02
N MET A 29 6.53 7.13 -3.81
CA MET A 29 7.41 7.10 -4.98
C MET A 29 7.09 8.22 -5.97
N ASP A 30 8.13 8.87 -6.53
CA ASP A 30 7.99 9.83 -7.62
C ASP A 30 7.84 9.16 -8.98
N ILE A 31 8.53 8.01 -9.18
CA ILE A 31 8.59 7.31 -10.46
C ILE A 31 8.35 5.82 -10.23
N ARG A 32 7.49 5.25 -11.06
CA ARG A 32 7.27 3.81 -11.15
C ARG A 32 7.79 3.26 -12.47
N VAL A 33 8.75 2.36 -12.40
CA VAL A 33 9.28 1.62 -13.56
C VAL A 33 8.61 0.25 -13.62
N VAL A 34 8.07 -0.12 -14.76
CA VAL A 34 7.38 -1.41 -14.96
C VAL A 34 7.96 -2.11 -16.17
N SER A 35 8.31 -3.38 -16.04
CA SER A 35 8.73 -4.25 -17.12
C SER A 35 7.77 -5.42 -17.26
N THR A 36 7.41 -5.77 -18.49
CA THR A 36 6.56 -6.92 -18.79
C THR A 36 7.28 -8.25 -18.60
N LEU A 37 8.62 -8.24 -18.63
CA LEU A 37 9.47 -9.42 -18.42
C LEU A 37 10.05 -9.49 -17.01
N GLY A 38 9.68 -8.54 -16.14
CA GLY A 38 10.32 -8.32 -14.85
C GLY A 38 11.57 -7.46 -14.96
N LEU A 39 12.13 -7.11 -13.82
CA LEU A 39 13.42 -6.44 -13.65
C LEU A 39 14.34 -7.39 -12.91
N THR A 40 15.60 -7.44 -13.32
CA THR A 40 16.64 -8.23 -12.66
C THR A 40 17.24 -7.44 -11.49
N ASP A 41 17.99 -8.12 -10.62
CA ASP A 41 18.73 -7.45 -9.55
C ASP A 41 19.76 -6.45 -10.12
N GLU A 42 20.35 -6.75 -11.27
CA GLU A 42 21.28 -5.84 -11.97
C GLU A 42 20.56 -4.57 -12.46
N ASP A 43 19.30 -4.68 -12.93
CA ASP A 43 18.49 -3.53 -13.32
C ASP A 43 18.18 -2.64 -12.10
N ILE A 44 17.86 -3.26 -10.95
CA ILE A 44 17.58 -2.56 -9.69
C ILE A 44 18.83 -1.81 -9.20
N GLU A 45 20.01 -2.45 -9.24
CA GLU A 45 21.27 -1.81 -8.89
C GLU A 45 21.60 -0.64 -9.83
N ALA A 46 21.39 -0.82 -11.13
CA ALA A 46 21.61 0.24 -12.13
C ALA A 46 20.68 1.46 -11.87
N LEU A 47 19.43 1.22 -11.42
CA LEU A 47 18.51 2.30 -11.05
C LEU A 47 18.98 3.04 -9.78
N ARG A 48 19.55 2.33 -8.80
CA ARG A 48 20.11 2.94 -7.59
C ARG A 48 21.31 3.85 -7.86
N ASP A 49 22.09 3.50 -8.89
CA ASP A 49 23.29 4.26 -9.29
C ASP A 49 22.95 5.53 -10.09
N VAL A 50 21.70 5.76 -10.47
CA VAL A 50 21.29 6.98 -11.20
C VAL A 50 21.42 8.21 -10.30
N PRO A 51 22.17 9.24 -10.74
CA PRO A 51 22.29 10.47 -9.96
C PRO A 51 20.93 11.13 -9.70
N GLY A 52 20.64 11.40 -8.43
CA GLY A 52 19.38 12.01 -7.98
C GLY A 52 18.33 10.99 -7.53
N VAL A 53 18.59 9.70 -7.62
CA VAL A 53 17.77 8.65 -7.01
C VAL A 53 18.18 8.50 -5.54
N SER A 54 17.22 8.63 -4.63
CA SER A 54 17.44 8.49 -3.18
C SER A 54 17.16 7.09 -2.65
N GLY A 55 16.30 6.35 -3.33
CA GLY A 55 15.95 4.97 -2.98
C GLY A 55 15.22 4.27 -4.13
N VAL A 56 15.33 2.94 -4.18
CA VAL A 56 14.63 2.10 -5.16
C VAL A 56 14.05 0.90 -4.44
N GLU A 57 12.72 0.82 -4.41
CA GLU A 57 12.00 -0.33 -3.88
C GLU A 57 11.67 -1.30 -5.01
N ALA A 58 12.17 -2.54 -4.90
CA ALA A 58 11.75 -3.62 -5.77
C ALA A 58 10.46 -4.23 -5.22
N ALA A 59 9.38 -4.15 -5.99
CA ALA A 59 8.07 -4.65 -5.57
C ALA A 59 7.40 -5.46 -6.67
N TYR A 60 6.63 -6.47 -6.26
CA TYR A 60 5.77 -7.25 -7.14
C TYR A 60 4.31 -6.87 -6.94
N SER A 61 3.54 -6.85 -8.02
CA SER A 61 2.09 -6.72 -7.93
C SER A 61 1.41 -7.57 -8.99
N ALA A 62 0.28 -8.18 -8.63
CA ALA A 62 -0.53 -8.97 -9.54
C ALA A 62 -2.02 -8.75 -9.25
N ASP A 63 -2.83 -8.78 -10.32
CA ASP A 63 -4.28 -8.84 -10.18
C ASP A 63 -4.67 -10.31 -10.09
N VAL A 64 -5.41 -10.66 -9.05
CA VAL A 64 -5.83 -12.02 -8.76
C VAL A 64 -7.33 -12.09 -8.56
N LEU A 65 -7.93 -13.22 -8.90
CA LEU A 65 -9.29 -13.54 -8.49
C LEU A 65 -9.20 -14.21 -7.11
N ALA A 66 -9.87 -13.64 -6.12
CA ALA A 66 -9.84 -14.17 -4.76
C ALA A 66 -11.24 -14.27 -4.18
N THR A 67 -11.43 -15.23 -3.28
CA THR A 67 -12.66 -15.42 -2.51
C THR A 67 -12.42 -14.93 -1.08
N LEU A 68 -13.33 -14.10 -0.60
CA LEU A 68 -13.38 -13.62 0.78
C LEU A 68 -14.84 -13.67 1.22
N ASN A 69 -15.13 -14.36 2.33
CA ASN A 69 -16.48 -14.51 2.89
C ASN A 69 -17.50 -15.04 1.84
N ASP A 70 -17.12 -16.08 1.09
CA ASP A 70 -17.91 -16.72 0.04
C ASP A 70 -18.23 -15.83 -1.19
N GLU A 71 -17.68 -14.63 -1.26
CA GLU A 71 -17.81 -13.74 -2.40
C GLU A 71 -16.49 -13.62 -3.17
N GLN A 72 -16.56 -13.53 -4.49
CA GLN A 72 -15.41 -13.40 -5.37
C GLN A 72 -15.11 -11.92 -5.68
N TYR A 73 -13.85 -11.56 -5.59
CA TYR A 73 -13.33 -10.23 -5.89
C TYR A 73 -12.10 -10.31 -6.79
N VAL A 74 -11.97 -9.33 -7.68
CA VAL A 74 -10.67 -9.06 -8.32
C VAL A 74 -9.88 -8.19 -7.36
N MET A 75 -8.80 -8.72 -6.82
CA MET A 75 -7.93 -8.03 -5.88
C MET A 75 -6.56 -7.80 -6.49
N ARG A 76 -5.96 -6.65 -6.20
CA ARG A 76 -4.55 -6.41 -6.48
C ARG A 76 -3.73 -6.76 -5.25
N VAL A 77 -2.86 -7.74 -5.39
CA VAL A 77 -1.89 -8.12 -4.37
C VAL A 77 -0.56 -7.43 -4.62
N HIS A 78 0.12 -7.05 -3.56
CA HIS A 78 1.45 -6.45 -3.58
C HIS A 78 2.38 -7.24 -2.66
N SER A 79 3.65 -7.34 -3.04
CA SER A 79 4.66 -7.79 -2.08
C SER A 79 4.77 -6.79 -0.93
N LEU A 80 4.96 -7.31 0.27
CA LEU A 80 5.19 -6.49 1.46
C LEU A 80 6.69 -6.34 1.69
N SER A 81 7.16 -5.10 1.83
CA SER A 81 8.55 -4.84 2.23
C SER A 81 8.81 -5.41 3.63
N PRO A 82 9.93 -6.11 3.85
CA PRO A 82 10.34 -6.53 5.19
C PRO A 82 10.48 -5.37 6.17
N SER A 83 10.83 -4.18 5.67
CA SER A 83 11.02 -2.96 6.46
C SER A 83 9.69 -2.39 7.00
N ALA A 84 8.54 -2.84 6.49
CA ALA A 84 7.23 -2.43 7.00
C ALA A 84 7.05 -2.78 8.48
N ALA A 85 7.53 -3.95 8.91
CA ALA A 85 7.39 -4.41 10.30
C ALA A 85 8.26 -3.64 11.30
N THR A 86 9.31 -2.95 10.84
CA THR A 86 10.24 -2.17 11.67
C THR A 86 10.02 -0.66 11.58
N ALA A 87 9.23 -0.22 10.63
CA ALA A 87 8.89 1.19 10.47
C ALA A 87 8.02 1.69 11.64
N VAL A 88 8.23 2.94 12.04
CA VAL A 88 7.59 3.54 13.20
C VAL A 88 6.77 4.75 12.79
N LYS A 89 5.52 4.81 13.24
CA LYS A 89 4.69 6.00 13.08
C LYS A 89 5.12 7.08 14.05
N THR A 90 5.43 8.26 13.53
CA THR A 90 5.80 9.43 14.32
C THR A 90 4.57 10.15 14.89
N ASP A 91 4.77 11.02 15.87
CA ASP A 91 3.69 11.86 16.43
C ASP A 91 3.06 12.79 15.39
N ALA A 92 3.81 13.14 14.35
CA ALA A 92 3.32 13.94 13.22
C ALA A 92 2.55 13.11 12.16
N GLY A 93 2.43 11.80 12.36
CA GLY A 93 1.71 10.90 11.46
C GLY A 93 2.55 10.34 10.30
N ALA A 94 3.82 10.74 10.17
CA ALA A 94 4.73 10.18 9.18
C ALA A 94 5.19 8.77 9.57
N ILE A 95 5.49 7.93 8.57
CA ILE A 95 6.04 6.59 8.78
C ILE A 95 7.56 6.66 8.56
N SER A 96 8.32 6.55 9.63
CA SER A 96 9.79 6.59 9.61
C SER A 96 10.37 5.18 9.45
N SER A 97 11.38 5.06 8.60
CA SER A 97 12.16 3.83 8.41
C SER A 97 13.63 4.18 8.20
N ASP A 98 14.52 3.34 8.72
CA ASP A 98 15.96 3.45 8.47
C ASP A 98 16.37 2.91 7.09
N ASP A 99 15.46 2.20 6.41
CA ASP A 99 15.65 1.69 5.07
C ASP A 99 15.22 2.73 4.03
N ALA A 100 16.17 3.34 3.35
CA ALA A 100 15.94 4.32 2.29
C ALA A 100 15.26 3.72 1.04
N ASN A 101 15.28 2.39 0.87
CA ASN A 101 14.61 1.71 -0.22
C ASN A 101 13.19 1.28 0.14
N TYR A 102 12.70 1.52 1.35
CA TYR A 102 11.31 1.31 1.71
C TYR A 102 10.51 2.56 1.35
N LEU A 103 9.92 2.55 0.17
CA LEU A 103 9.02 3.59 -0.34
C LEU A 103 7.55 3.21 -0.10
N ASN A 104 6.63 4.11 -0.43
CA ASN A 104 5.17 3.87 -0.31
C ASN A 104 4.79 3.27 1.05
N ARG A 105 5.35 3.82 2.11
CA ARG A 105 5.30 3.28 3.47
C ARG A 105 3.88 3.11 3.96
N LEU A 106 3.58 1.92 4.45
CA LEU A 106 2.26 1.54 4.92
C LEU A 106 2.06 1.98 6.38
N ASP A 107 0.88 2.50 6.69
CA ASP A 107 0.43 2.78 8.06
C ASP A 107 -0.44 1.64 8.57
N LEU A 108 0.02 0.90 9.59
CA LEU A 108 -0.76 -0.14 10.22
C LEU A 108 -1.82 0.50 11.14
N VAL A 109 -3.07 0.31 10.78
CA VAL A 109 -4.23 0.90 11.50
C VAL A 109 -4.78 -0.02 12.55
N GLU A 110 -4.81 -1.34 12.25
CA GLU A 110 -5.40 -2.35 13.13
C GLU A 110 -4.68 -3.68 12.96
N GLY A 111 -4.60 -4.46 14.04
CA GLY A 111 -3.98 -5.79 14.03
C GLY A 111 -2.48 -5.75 14.13
N ARG A 112 -1.80 -6.56 13.35
CA ARG A 112 -0.34 -6.73 13.36
C ARG A 112 0.21 -6.95 11.94
N TRP A 113 1.53 -6.84 11.81
CA TRP A 113 2.22 -7.24 10.61
C TRP A 113 2.25 -8.77 10.44
N PRO A 114 2.26 -9.28 9.20
CA PRO A 114 2.46 -10.71 8.91
C PRO A 114 3.79 -11.22 9.48
N THR A 115 3.76 -12.44 10.02
CA THR A 115 4.93 -13.15 10.54
C THR A 115 5.19 -14.46 9.81
N SER A 116 4.28 -14.84 8.91
CA SER A 116 4.37 -16.05 8.08
C SER A 116 3.87 -15.79 6.66
N ALA A 117 4.27 -16.65 5.72
CA ALA A 117 3.97 -16.48 4.29
C ALA A 117 2.48 -16.56 3.95
N ASN A 118 1.69 -17.22 4.79
CA ASN A 118 0.24 -17.38 4.63
C ASN A 118 -0.56 -16.31 5.41
N GLU A 119 0.05 -15.22 5.81
CA GLU A 119 -0.61 -14.07 6.43
C GLU A 119 -0.55 -12.86 5.52
N CYS A 120 -1.58 -12.03 5.57
CA CYS A 120 -1.62 -10.79 4.81
C CYS A 120 -2.19 -9.62 5.63
N VAL A 121 -1.88 -8.42 5.18
CA VAL A 121 -2.59 -7.20 5.56
C VAL A 121 -3.48 -6.75 4.42
N ILE A 122 -4.61 -6.15 4.74
CA ILE A 122 -5.56 -5.67 3.75
C ILE A 122 -5.73 -4.15 3.86
N PHE A 123 -6.03 -3.51 2.74
CA PHE A 123 -6.27 -2.06 2.71
C PHE A 123 -7.49 -1.69 3.55
N ASN A 124 -7.35 -0.67 4.40
CA ASN A 124 -8.40 -0.23 5.33
C ASN A 124 -9.44 0.67 4.63
N ASP A 125 -10.16 0.12 3.67
CA ASP A 125 -11.30 0.77 3.04
C ASP A 125 -12.40 -0.25 2.76
N ARG A 126 -13.58 -0.07 3.39
CA ARG A 126 -14.70 -1.00 3.25
C ARG A 126 -15.27 -1.09 1.84
N VAL A 127 -15.08 -0.05 1.03
CA VAL A 127 -15.55 -0.01 -0.35
C VAL A 127 -14.59 -0.78 -1.25
N MET A 128 -13.28 -0.67 -1.00
CA MET A 128 -12.23 -1.29 -1.83
C MET A 128 -11.85 -2.70 -1.40
N SER A 129 -11.98 -3.01 -0.10
CA SER A 129 -11.57 -4.30 0.47
C SER A 129 -12.74 -5.23 0.78
N GLY A 130 -13.98 -4.79 0.53
CA GLY A 130 -15.15 -5.53 0.96
C GLY A 130 -15.29 -5.64 2.49
N PRO A 131 -16.25 -6.45 2.98
CA PRO A 131 -16.51 -6.64 4.39
C PRO A 131 -15.54 -7.66 5.00
N SER A 132 -14.24 -7.31 5.07
CA SER A 132 -13.21 -8.16 5.67
C SER A 132 -13.03 -7.86 7.16
N SER A 133 -12.71 -8.88 7.96
CA SER A 133 -12.37 -8.79 9.37
C SER A 133 -10.99 -9.43 9.64
N LEU A 134 -10.36 -9.06 10.76
CA LEU A 134 -9.17 -9.78 11.21
C LEU A 134 -9.51 -11.25 11.47
N GLY A 135 -8.69 -12.15 10.97
CA GLY A 135 -8.90 -13.59 11.04
C GLY A 135 -9.62 -14.20 9.84
N ASP A 136 -10.20 -13.39 8.96
CA ASP A 136 -10.80 -13.91 7.71
C ASP A 136 -9.73 -14.51 6.81
N THR A 137 -10.15 -15.47 5.99
CA THR A 137 -9.28 -16.11 4.99
C THR A 137 -9.58 -15.56 3.61
N VAL A 138 -8.54 -15.12 2.92
CA VAL A 138 -8.54 -14.78 1.50
C VAL A 138 -7.99 -15.96 0.72
N THR A 139 -8.80 -16.57 -0.15
CA THR A 139 -8.39 -17.69 -1.00
C THR A 139 -8.24 -17.20 -2.43
N VAL A 140 -7.03 -17.25 -2.97
CA VAL A 140 -6.71 -16.86 -4.35
C VAL A 140 -6.96 -18.03 -5.28
N ASP A 141 -7.65 -17.78 -6.39
CA ASP A 141 -7.89 -18.80 -7.42
C ASP A 141 -6.62 -19.05 -8.24
N PRO A 142 -5.97 -20.22 -8.08
CA PRO A 142 -4.71 -20.51 -8.78
C PRO A 142 -4.91 -20.85 -10.26
N SER A 143 -6.15 -20.93 -10.74
CA SER A 143 -6.46 -21.25 -12.14
C SER A 143 -6.52 -20.01 -13.04
N VAL A 144 -6.56 -18.82 -12.45
CA VAL A 144 -6.68 -17.54 -13.17
C VAL A 144 -5.32 -16.86 -13.25
N GLY A 145 -4.87 -16.56 -14.46
CA GLY A 145 -3.58 -15.86 -14.68
C GLY A 145 -2.36 -16.74 -14.35
N ASN A 146 -1.24 -16.08 -14.05
CA ASN A 146 0.02 -16.72 -13.65
C ASN A 146 0.20 -16.79 -12.13
N VAL A 147 -0.89 -16.95 -11.38
CA VAL A 147 -0.88 -16.92 -9.91
C VAL A 147 0.11 -17.93 -9.33
N ARG A 148 0.18 -19.15 -9.88
CA ARG A 148 1.09 -20.21 -9.41
C ARG A 148 2.56 -19.89 -9.57
N ASP A 149 2.89 -19.05 -10.55
CA ASP A 149 4.28 -18.61 -10.79
C ASP A 149 4.64 -17.36 -9.96
N THR A 150 3.61 -16.69 -9.41
CA THR A 150 3.77 -15.39 -8.73
C THR A 150 3.62 -15.51 -7.21
N LEU A 151 2.71 -16.38 -6.73
CA LEU A 151 2.42 -16.55 -5.31
C LEU A 151 2.85 -17.93 -4.82
N ALA A 152 3.57 -17.97 -3.71
CA ALA A 152 3.97 -19.22 -3.07
C ALA A 152 2.79 -19.91 -2.36
N GLU A 153 1.85 -19.12 -1.86
CA GLU A 153 0.65 -19.57 -1.14
C GLU A 153 -0.60 -19.06 -1.85
N THR A 154 -1.71 -19.77 -1.68
CA THR A 154 -3.01 -19.37 -2.24
C THR A 154 -4.06 -19.06 -1.18
N GLU A 155 -3.78 -19.35 0.09
CA GLU A 155 -4.64 -19.04 1.21
C GLU A 155 -3.91 -18.12 2.18
N PHE A 156 -4.53 -16.98 2.50
CA PHE A 156 -3.94 -15.98 3.37
C PHE A 156 -4.91 -15.60 4.48
N THR A 157 -4.42 -15.59 5.72
CA THR A 157 -5.18 -15.07 6.87
C THR A 157 -4.96 -13.56 7.00
N VAL A 158 -6.02 -12.80 7.08
CA VAL A 158 -5.97 -11.35 7.34
C VAL A 158 -5.57 -11.09 8.78
N VAL A 159 -4.36 -10.54 9.00
CA VAL A 159 -3.83 -10.28 10.34
C VAL A 159 -3.73 -8.81 10.68
N GLY A 160 -3.92 -7.93 9.71
CA GLY A 160 -3.88 -6.48 9.91
C GLY A 160 -4.58 -5.71 8.81
N ARG A 161 -4.83 -4.43 9.12
CA ARG A 161 -5.36 -3.44 8.18
C ARG A 161 -4.40 -2.29 8.06
N VAL A 162 -4.18 -1.82 6.84
CA VAL A 162 -3.22 -0.76 6.55
C VAL A 162 -3.85 0.36 5.72
N HIS A 163 -3.32 1.57 5.87
CA HIS A 163 -3.43 2.60 4.86
C HIS A 163 -2.19 2.56 3.95
N SER A 164 -2.39 2.85 2.69
CA SER A 164 -1.33 2.90 1.67
C SER A 164 -1.42 4.21 0.89
N PRO A 165 -0.31 4.90 0.63
CA PRO A 165 -0.31 6.11 -0.19
C PRO A 165 -0.64 5.81 -1.66
N LEU A 166 -0.55 4.55 -2.09
CA LEU A 166 -0.95 4.13 -3.45
C LEU A 166 -2.47 4.16 -3.66
N TYR A 167 -3.24 4.15 -2.58
CA TYR A 167 -4.71 4.13 -2.62
C TYR A 167 -5.27 5.20 -1.69
N VAL A 168 -6.03 6.12 -2.25
CA VAL A 168 -6.70 7.15 -1.45
C VAL A 168 -7.97 6.57 -0.85
N SER A 169 -7.99 6.43 0.47
CA SER A 169 -9.19 6.01 1.21
C SER A 169 -10.21 7.14 1.26
N SER A 170 -11.49 6.82 1.04
CA SER A 170 -12.60 7.76 1.22
C SER A 170 -12.72 8.25 2.67
N THR A 171 -12.20 7.49 3.64
CA THR A 171 -12.17 7.83 5.07
C THR A 171 -11.01 8.74 5.46
N SER A 172 -9.92 8.77 4.71
CA SER A 172 -8.75 9.62 5.01
C SER A 172 -8.96 11.09 4.67
N MET A 173 -10.01 11.44 3.92
CA MET A 173 -10.31 12.82 3.51
C MET A 173 -11.29 13.55 4.44
N GLY A 174 -11.67 12.99 5.58
CA GLY A 174 -12.80 13.53 6.35
C GLY A 174 -12.77 13.46 7.87
N THR A 175 -11.65 13.28 8.55
CA THR A 175 -11.63 13.38 10.02
C THR A 175 -10.40 14.13 10.50
N SER A 176 -10.55 15.41 10.67
CA SER A 176 -9.81 16.21 11.66
C SER A 176 -10.69 16.42 12.87
#